data_bf6ee973919136a1d07835086cbdf0dc
#
_entry.id   bf6ee973919136a1d07835086cbdf0dc
#
_cell.length_a   1.000
_cell.length_b   1.000
_cell.length_c   1.000
_cell.angle_alpha   90.00
_cell.angle_beta   90.00
_cell.angle_gamma   90.00
#
_symmetry.space_group_name_H-M   'P 1'
#
loop_
_entity.id
_entity.type
_entity.pdbx_description
1 polymer ?
#
loop_
_entity_poly.entity_id
_entity_poly.type
_entity_poly.pdbx_seq_one_letter_code
_entity_poly.pdbx_strand_id
1 'polypeptide(L)'
;PMAITLSLAYSMRRMLKTNNLVRKMHACETMGAATVICTDKTGTLTQNRMSVSDSYFPEQPDSRLSPNATLHALAIAVNTTARISDNGSSRPDILGNPTEGALLLWIKAMGFDPDELKKNVAIIGEIPFTTEKKYMATVITNKDGEKYLFVKGAPEILLSMCSHTAPQLSVNEIHNRLKKWQGQSMRTLGFAYKKLSESENAISGNLISATDITFCGIVAIADPIRHEVPAAIAECRQAGVDVKIVTGDTPGTAIEIARQI
;
A
#
# COMPACT_ATOMS: atom_id res chain seq x y z
N PRO A 1 15.15 16.99 -49.90
CA PRO A 1 15.86 16.48 -48.74
C PRO A 1 15.93 17.50 -47.59
N MET A 2 16.31 18.78 -47.85
CA MET A 2 16.54 19.79 -46.82
C MET A 2 15.30 20.09 -45.95
N ALA A 3 14.10 20.17 -46.53
CA ALA A 3 12.85 20.44 -45.77
C ALA A 3 12.51 19.33 -44.78
N ILE A 4 12.71 18.07 -45.16
CA ILE A 4 12.49 16.91 -44.24
C ILE A 4 13.47 16.96 -43.08
N THR A 5 14.76 17.21 -43.38
CA THR A 5 15.80 17.30 -42.32
C THR A 5 15.50 18.42 -41.33
N LEU A 6 15.09 19.60 -41.85
CA LEU A 6 14.69 20.72 -40.98
C LEU A 6 13.46 20.42 -40.13
N SER A 7 12.44 19.75 -40.69
CA SER A 7 11.25 19.33 -39.99
C SER A 7 11.57 18.33 -38.87
N LEU A 8 12.41 17.32 -39.17
CA LEU A 8 12.85 16.35 -38.16
C LEU A 8 13.69 16.99 -37.06
N ALA A 9 14.60 17.91 -37.41
CA ALA A 9 15.39 18.66 -36.42
C ALA A 9 14.51 19.52 -35.51
N TYR A 10 13.48 20.15 -36.06
CA TYR A 10 12.50 20.90 -35.27
C TYR A 10 11.71 19.97 -34.36
N SER A 11 11.28 18.81 -34.82
CA SER A 11 10.58 17.81 -33.99
C SER A 11 11.48 17.30 -32.85
N MET A 12 12.74 17.00 -33.09
CA MET A 12 13.72 16.63 -32.05
C MET A 12 13.84 17.73 -30.97
N ARG A 13 13.95 19.00 -31.39
CA ARG A 13 14.01 20.14 -30.47
C ARG A 13 12.75 20.28 -29.65
N ARG A 14 11.58 20.03 -30.23
CA ARG A 14 10.29 20.02 -29.51
C ARG A 14 10.21 18.89 -28.46
N MET A 15 10.65 17.69 -28.86
CA MET A 15 10.70 16.53 -27.95
C MET A 15 11.66 16.76 -26.79
N LEU A 16 12.80 17.43 -27.01
CA LEU A 16 13.75 17.77 -25.96
C LEU A 16 13.13 18.70 -24.90
N LYS A 17 12.23 19.62 -25.31
CA LYS A 17 11.50 20.50 -24.37
C LYS A 17 10.55 19.72 -23.43
N THR A 18 10.14 18.54 -23.81
CA THR A 18 9.29 17.62 -23.04
C THR A 18 10.11 16.50 -22.37
N ASN A 19 11.42 16.73 -22.17
CA ASN A 19 12.38 15.79 -21.59
C ASN A 19 12.58 14.49 -22.37
N ASN A 20 12.29 14.48 -23.67
CA ASN A 20 12.50 13.35 -24.56
C ASN A 20 13.74 13.58 -25.41
N LEU A 21 14.87 12.94 -25.08
CA LEU A 21 16.12 13.03 -25.85
C LEU A 21 16.15 12.02 -26.99
N VAL A 22 15.99 12.52 -28.21
CA VAL A 22 16.16 11.72 -29.43
C VAL A 22 17.57 11.91 -29.95
N ARG A 23 18.35 10.83 -30.06
CA ARG A 23 19.75 10.88 -30.52
C ARG A 23 19.92 10.69 -32.05
N LYS A 24 18.95 10.08 -32.69
CA LYS A 24 18.98 9.81 -34.17
C LYS A 24 17.76 10.44 -34.80
N MET A 25 17.98 11.29 -35.81
CA MET A 25 16.92 12.05 -36.48
C MET A 25 15.82 11.15 -37.07
N HIS A 26 16.20 10.04 -37.71
CA HIS A 26 15.24 9.08 -38.27
C HIS A 26 14.38 8.38 -37.25
N ALA A 27 14.78 8.36 -35.97
CA ALA A 27 13.95 7.81 -34.90
C ALA A 27 12.63 8.59 -34.72
N CYS A 28 12.62 9.91 -34.98
CA CYS A 28 11.40 10.71 -34.94
C CYS A 28 10.37 10.25 -35.96
N GLU A 29 10.82 9.88 -37.19
CA GLU A 29 9.95 9.36 -38.23
C GLU A 29 9.39 7.98 -37.86
N THR A 30 10.25 7.07 -37.38
CA THR A 30 9.85 5.74 -36.97
C THR A 30 8.87 5.80 -35.80
N MET A 31 9.11 6.66 -34.81
CA MET A 31 8.20 6.87 -33.68
C MET A 31 6.85 7.45 -34.10
N GLY A 32 6.86 8.39 -35.07
CA GLY A 32 5.65 8.98 -35.64
C GLY A 32 4.78 7.99 -36.43
N ALA A 33 5.35 6.89 -36.88
CA ALA A 33 4.68 5.80 -37.63
C ALA A 33 4.23 4.64 -36.68
N ALA A 34 4.48 4.74 -35.36
CA ALA A 34 4.10 3.70 -34.43
C ALA A 34 2.58 3.61 -34.33
N THR A 35 2.06 2.40 -34.46
CA THR A 35 0.63 2.10 -34.32
C THR A 35 0.30 1.40 -33.02
N VAL A 36 1.30 0.87 -32.31
CA VAL A 36 1.15 0.16 -31.04
C VAL A 36 2.29 0.54 -30.09
N ILE A 37 1.94 0.85 -28.85
CA ILE A 37 2.87 1.05 -27.74
C ILE A 37 2.68 -0.10 -26.75
N CYS A 38 3.77 -0.84 -26.48
CA CYS A 38 3.81 -1.80 -25.39
C CYS A 38 4.43 -1.13 -24.16
N THR A 39 3.69 -1.10 -23.06
CA THR A 39 4.11 -0.46 -21.81
C THR A 39 4.15 -1.45 -20.67
N ASP A 40 5.16 -1.34 -19.81
CA ASP A 40 5.15 -2.05 -18.53
C ASP A 40 4.20 -1.38 -17.55
N LYS A 41 3.67 -2.16 -16.61
CA LYS A 41 2.78 -1.68 -15.55
C LYS A 41 3.58 -0.96 -14.45
N THR A 42 4.50 -1.70 -13.82
CA THR A 42 5.13 -1.28 -12.55
C THR A 42 6.19 -0.21 -12.78
N GLY A 43 6.02 0.94 -12.13
CA GLY A 43 6.95 2.07 -12.25
C GLY A 43 6.81 2.87 -13.55
N THR A 44 6.03 2.39 -14.53
CA THR A 44 5.70 3.10 -15.77
C THR A 44 4.29 3.65 -15.71
N LEU A 45 3.28 2.79 -15.68
CA LEU A 45 1.87 3.21 -15.49
C LEU A 45 1.57 3.52 -14.02
N THR A 46 2.25 2.87 -13.10
CA THR A 46 2.10 3.07 -11.66
C THR A 46 3.32 3.78 -11.07
N GLN A 47 3.19 4.23 -9.82
CA GLN A 47 4.22 5.00 -9.11
C GLN A 47 5.37 4.14 -8.58
N ASN A 48 5.25 2.80 -8.65
CA ASN A 48 6.14 1.83 -7.97
C ASN A 48 6.24 2.10 -6.47
N ARG A 49 5.12 2.47 -5.86
CA ARG A 49 5.04 2.80 -4.44
C ARG A 49 3.73 2.30 -3.86
N MET A 50 3.81 1.40 -2.91
CA MET A 50 2.63 0.95 -2.19
C MET A 50 2.02 2.08 -1.36
N SER A 51 0.69 2.22 -1.41
CA SER A 51 -0.09 3.14 -0.59
C SER A 51 -1.38 2.48 -0.13
N VAL A 52 -1.91 2.91 1.02
CA VAL A 52 -3.24 2.50 1.46
C VAL A 52 -4.26 3.20 0.56
N SER A 53 -5.05 2.39 -0.15
CA SER A 53 -6.07 2.85 -1.10
C SER A 53 -7.44 2.96 -0.47
N ASP A 54 -7.75 2.07 0.47
CA ASP A 54 -9.03 2.04 1.19
C ASP A 54 -8.85 1.38 2.55
N SER A 55 -9.77 1.66 3.48
CA SER A 55 -9.74 1.10 4.82
C SER A 55 -11.14 0.94 5.39
N TYR A 56 -11.31 -0.01 6.31
CA TYR A 56 -12.58 -0.18 7.03
C TYR A 56 -12.28 -0.50 8.50
N PHE A 57 -12.47 0.50 9.34
CA PHE A 57 -12.33 0.46 10.80
C PHE A 57 -13.61 0.98 11.45
N PRO A 58 -13.87 0.68 12.75
CA PRO A 58 -15.05 1.16 13.49
C PRO A 58 -15.19 2.66 13.50
N GLU A 59 -14.07 3.34 13.67
CA GLU A 59 -13.97 4.79 13.61
C GLU A 59 -12.96 5.16 12.53
N GLN A 60 -13.33 6.11 11.69
CA GLN A 60 -12.39 6.63 10.69
C GLN A 60 -11.17 7.20 11.42
N PRO A 61 -9.95 6.84 11.01
CA PRO A 61 -8.72 7.32 11.65
C PRO A 61 -8.53 8.84 11.60
N ASP A 62 -9.40 9.56 10.89
CA ASP A 62 -9.35 11.02 10.75
C ASP A 62 -9.64 11.80 12.05
N SER A 63 -10.21 11.15 13.07
CA SER A 63 -10.39 11.80 14.36
C SER A 63 -9.23 11.49 15.31
N ARG A 64 -8.18 12.32 15.30
CA ARG A 64 -7.05 12.28 16.25
C ARG A 64 -7.47 12.28 17.73
N LEU A 65 -8.73 12.53 18.01
CA LEU A 65 -9.32 12.63 19.34
C LEU A 65 -9.93 11.30 19.81
N SER A 66 -10.06 10.29 18.94
CA SER A 66 -10.58 9.00 19.33
C SER A 66 -9.49 8.11 19.95
N PRO A 67 -9.72 7.56 21.16
CA PRO A 67 -8.81 6.57 21.76
C PRO A 67 -8.57 5.35 20.85
N ASN A 68 -9.58 4.95 20.08
CA ASN A 68 -9.48 3.83 19.14
C ASN A 68 -8.57 4.14 17.96
N ALA A 69 -8.64 5.35 17.40
CA ALA A 69 -7.75 5.77 16.30
C ALA A 69 -6.28 5.75 16.76
N THR A 70 -5.99 6.22 17.96
CA THR A 70 -4.66 6.15 18.58
C THR A 70 -4.20 4.70 18.77
N LEU A 71 -5.09 3.80 19.20
CA LEU A 71 -4.78 2.39 19.39
C LEU A 71 -4.46 1.70 18.05
N HIS A 72 -5.22 2.00 16.99
CA HIS A 72 -4.95 1.46 15.66
C HIS A 72 -3.64 1.98 15.08
N ALA A 73 -3.35 3.28 15.24
CA ALA A 73 -2.08 3.87 14.81
C ALA A 73 -0.89 3.26 15.58
N LEU A 74 -1.05 3.04 16.88
CA LEU A 74 -0.05 2.35 17.70
C LEU A 74 0.18 0.92 17.22
N ALA A 75 -0.90 0.15 16.99
CA ALA A 75 -0.81 -1.21 16.46
C ALA A 75 -0.03 -1.28 15.14
N ILE A 76 -0.27 -0.33 14.22
CA ILE A 76 0.46 -0.23 12.96
C ILE A 76 1.92 0.14 13.20
N ALA A 77 2.17 1.12 14.08
CA ALA A 77 3.52 1.60 14.34
C ALA A 77 4.42 0.52 14.95
N VAL A 78 3.93 -0.21 15.96
CA VAL A 78 4.75 -1.18 16.70
C VAL A 78 4.87 -2.54 16.00
N ASN A 79 3.82 -2.96 15.29
CA ASN A 79 3.76 -4.26 14.63
C ASN A 79 4.27 -4.14 13.18
N THR A 80 5.54 -3.74 13.00
CA THR A 80 6.17 -3.52 11.69
C THR A 80 7.68 -3.67 11.73
N THR A 81 8.26 -4.21 10.67
CA THR A 81 9.71 -4.26 10.43
C THR A 81 10.21 -3.10 9.56
N ALA A 82 9.29 -2.36 8.93
CA ALA A 82 9.65 -1.22 8.09
C ALA A 82 9.95 0.04 8.92
N ARG A 83 10.70 0.96 8.31
CA ARG A 83 11.02 2.29 8.87
C ARG A 83 10.88 3.36 7.80
N ILE A 84 10.49 4.56 8.23
CA ILE A 84 10.54 5.75 7.39
C ILE A 84 11.93 6.36 7.53
N SER A 85 12.63 6.58 6.42
CA SER A 85 13.90 7.29 6.38
C SER A 85 13.67 8.69 5.85
N ASP A 86 14.06 9.69 6.65
CA ASP A 86 13.94 11.10 6.27
C ASP A 86 15.29 11.56 5.69
N ASN A 87 15.46 11.43 4.37
CA ASN A 87 16.69 11.77 3.66
C ASN A 87 16.72 13.22 3.20
N GLY A 88 15.88 14.11 3.79
CA GLY A 88 15.77 15.52 3.38
C GLY A 88 15.18 15.72 1.97
N SER A 89 14.75 14.66 1.31
CA SER A 89 14.02 14.74 0.05
C SER A 89 12.55 15.11 0.32
N SER A 90 11.90 15.70 -0.67
CA SER A 90 10.47 16.04 -0.60
C SER A 90 9.54 14.83 -0.38
N ARG A 91 10.09 13.61 -0.43
CA ARG A 91 9.37 12.35 -0.24
C ARG A 91 10.17 11.43 0.67
N PRO A 92 9.59 10.97 1.79
CA PRO A 92 10.26 10.02 2.68
C PRO A 92 10.47 8.67 1.99
N ASP A 93 11.65 8.09 2.18
CA ASP A 93 11.98 6.75 1.72
C ASP A 93 11.53 5.70 2.74
N ILE A 94 11.20 4.51 2.24
CA ILE A 94 10.83 3.36 3.07
C ILE A 94 11.97 2.36 3.07
N LEU A 95 12.46 2.02 4.26
CA LEU A 95 13.38 0.92 4.48
C LEU A 95 12.60 -0.31 4.96
N GLY A 96 12.75 -1.42 4.29
CA GLY A 96 12.08 -2.68 4.61
C GLY A 96 10.89 -3.00 3.70
N ASN A 97 9.86 -3.66 4.24
CA ASN A 97 8.71 -4.13 3.46
C ASN A 97 7.85 -2.96 2.95
N PRO A 98 7.63 -2.84 1.62
CA PRO A 98 6.85 -1.73 1.05
C PRO A 98 5.39 -1.68 1.52
N THR A 99 4.78 -2.84 1.80
CA THR A 99 3.40 -2.92 2.32
C THR A 99 3.31 -2.34 3.73
N GLU A 100 4.29 -2.62 4.58
CA GLU A 100 4.37 -2.05 5.92
C GLU A 100 4.72 -0.57 5.89
N GLY A 101 5.61 -0.18 4.96
CA GLY A 101 5.93 1.22 4.73
C GLY A 101 4.72 2.05 4.31
N ALA A 102 3.82 1.48 3.49
CA ALA A 102 2.56 2.12 3.12
C ALA A 102 1.68 2.43 4.34
N LEU A 103 1.61 1.50 5.30
CA LEU A 103 0.87 1.69 6.56
C LEU A 103 1.48 2.80 7.42
N LEU A 104 2.82 2.84 7.55
CA LEU A 104 3.50 3.88 8.32
C LEU A 104 3.27 5.28 7.72
N LEU A 105 3.35 5.39 6.39
CA LEU A 105 3.05 6.65 5.69
C LEU A 105 1.60 7.06 5.84
N TRP A 106 0.69 6.09 5.85
CA TRP A 106 -0.73 6.32 6.02
C TRP A 106 -1.05 6.92 7.39
N ILE A 107 -0.55 6.33 8.50
CA ILE A 107 -0.75 6.90 9.83
C ILE A 107 -0.03 8.24 10.00
N LYS A 108 1.13 8.44 9.35
CA LYS A 108 1.82 9.74 9.33
C LYS A 108 0.99 10.82 8.63
N ALA A 109 0.32 10.50 7.52
CA ALA A 109 -0.59 11.41 6.84
C ALA A 109 -1.82 11.78 7.69
N MET A 110 -2.26 10.90 8.57
CA MET A 110 -3.29 11.19 9.58
C MET A 110 -2.78 12.01 10.76
N GLY A 111 -1.47 12.29 10.80
CA GLY A 111 -0.80 13.12 11.80
C GLY A 111 -0.30 12.38 13.03
N PHE A 112 -0.22 11.06 12.98
CA PHE A 112 0.50 10.28 13.98
C PHE A 112 1.97 10.15 13.59
N ASP A 113 2.88 10.38 14.53
CA ASP A 113 4.30 10.09 14.32
C ASP A 113 4.58 8.65 14.76
N PRO A 114 4.95 7.74 13.82
CA PRO A 114 5.23 6.35 14.16
C PRO A 114 6.40 6.18 15.14
N ASP A 115 7.40 7.06 15.11
CA ASP A 115 8.55 6.98 15.98
C ASP A 115 8.22 7.46 17.40
N GLU A 116 7.39 8.49 17.52
CA GLU A 116 6.87 8.93 18.83
C GLU A 116 5.97 7.86 19.46
N LEU A 117 5.09 7.24 18.68
CA LEU A 117 4.25 6.13 19.16
C LEU A 117 5.11 4.98 19.71
N LYS A 118 6.18 4.60 19.00
CA LYS A 118 7.11 3.54 19.45
C LYS A 118 7.87 3.89 20.71
N LYS A 119 8.30 5.15 20.88
CA LYS A 119 9.04 5.60 22.08
C LYS A 119 8.22 5.53 23.36
N ASN A 120 6.89 5.53 23.23
CA ASN A 120 5.98 5.55 24.38
C ASN A 120 5.60 4.15 24.89
N VAL A 121 6.15 3.10 24.29
CA VAL A 121 5.84 1.71 24.65
C VAL A 121 7.09 0.85 24.70
N ALA A 122 7.07 -0.21 25.50
CA ALA A 122 8.08 -1.25 25.49
C ALA A 122 7.54 -2.50 24.80
N ILE A 123 8.27 -3.02 23.81
CA ILE A 123 7.95 -4.29 23.17
C ILE A 123 8.49 -5.40 24.06
N ILE A 124 7.61 -6.31 24.49
CA ILE A 124 7.93 -7.40 25.43
C ILE A 124 7.84 -8.78 24.78
N GLY A 125 7.30 -8.87 23.57
CA GLY A 125 7.23 -10.12 22.81
C GLY A 125 6.85 -9.88 21.35
N GLU A 126 7.40 -10.69 20.46
CA GLU A 126 7.11 -10.61 19.03
C GLU A 126 7.00 -11.99 18.40
N ILE A 127 6.08 -12.12 17.45
CA ILE A 127 6.01 -13.23 16.50
C ILE A 127 6.23 -12.63 15.12
N PRO A 128 7.37 -12.91 14.45
CA PRO A 128 7.62 -12.41 13.11
C PRO A 128 6.67 -13.03 12.09
N PHE A 129 6.44 -12.30 10.99
CA PHE A 129 5.66 -12.79 9.88
C PHE A 129 6.31 -14.03 9.25
N THR A 130 5.52 -15.06 9.00
CA THR A 130 5.91 -16.21 8.19
C THR A 130 4.85 -16.48 7.13
N THR A 131 5.27 -17.00 5.98
CA THR A 131 4.36 -17.35 4.88
C THR A 131 3.37 -18.45 5.28
N GLU A 132 3.74 -19.30 6.22
CA GLU A 132 2.93 -20.38 6.74
C GLU A 132 1.79 -19.84 7.63
N LYS A 133 2.12 -18.97 8.59
CA LYS A 133 1.16 -18.39 9.54
C LYS A 133 0.34 -17.26 8.92
N LYS A 134 0.92 -16.51 7.98
CA LYS A 134 0.34 -15.34 7.32
C LYS A 134 -0.09 -14.22 8.28
N TYR A 135 0.51 -14.17 9.48
CA TYR A 135 0.36 -13.08 10.44
C TYR A 135 1.67 -12.80 11.16
N MET A 136 1.73 -11.63 11.76
CA MET A 136 2.72 -11.25 12.76
C MET A 136 2.00 -10.68 13.99
N ALA A 137 2.64 -10.76 15.14
CA ALA A 137 2.08 -10.25 16.39
C ALA A 137 3.15 -9.58 17.24
N THR A 138 2.74 -8.54 17.96
CA THR A 138 3.62 -7.80 18.89
C THR A 138 2.89 -7.60 20.21
N VAL A 139 3.55 -7.92 21.30
CA VAL A 139 3.07 -7.62 22.66
C VAL A 139 3.84 -6.43 23.19
N ILE A 140 3.10 -5.45 23.66
CA ILE A 140 3.67 -4.22 24.22
C ILE A 140 3.20 -3.97 25.65
N THR A 141 3.95 -3.12 26.35
CA THR A 141 3.50 -2.45 27.58
C THR A 141 3.60 -0.95 27.35
N ASN A 142 2.53 -0.20 27.66
CA ASN A 142 2.53 1.25 27.62
C ASN A 142 3.10 1.85 28.92
N LYS A 143 3.20 3.19 28.99
CA LYS A 143 3.72 3.91 30.16
C LYS A 143 2.85 3.73 31.42
N ASP A 144 1.56 3.42 31.25
CA ASP A 144 0.59 3.21 32.33
C ASP A 144 0.62 1.76 32.84
N GLY A 145 1.52 0.92 32.30
CA GLY A 145 1.65 -0.48 32.66
C GLY A 145 0.65 -1.41 31.96
N GLU A 146 -0.21 -0.88 31.10
CA GLU A 146 -1.18 -1.69 30.37
C GLU A 146 -0.49 -2.50 29.27
N LYS A 147 -0.86 -3.76 29.15
CA LYS A 147 -0.34 -4.68 28.15
C LYS A 147 -1.33 -4.87 27.00
N TYR A 148 -0.82 -4.87 25.78
CA TYR A 148 -1.61 -5.13 24.57
C TYR A 148 -0.92 -6.13 23.68
N LEU A 149 -1.71 -7.05 23.12
CA LEU A 149 -1.34 -7.88 21.98
C LEU A 149 -1.91 -7.21 20.73
N PHE A 150 -1.07 -6.95 19.74
CA PHE A 150 -1.46 -6.54 18.40
C PHE A 150 -1.13 -7.62 17.38
N VAL A 151 -2.07 -7.91 16.50
CA VAL A 151 -1.92 -8.90 15.43
C VAL A 151 -2.23 -8.25 14.10
N LYS A 152 -1.39 -8.49 13.10
CA LYS A 152 -1.57 -8.04 11.72
C LYS A 152 -1.31 -9.21 10.77
N GLY A 153 -2.16 -9.39 9.76
CA GLY A 153 -1.98 -10.49 8.81
C GLY A 153 -3.07 -10.60 7.78
N ALA A 154 -3.17 -11.77 7.16
CA ALA A 154 -4.24 -12.06 6.22
C ALA A 154 -5.61 -11.95 6.92
N PRO A 155 -6.54 -11.15 6.39
CA PRO A 155 -7.83 -10.91 7.05
C PRO A 155 -8.60 -12.18 7.35
N GLU A 156 -8.56 -13.15 6.45
CA GLU A 156 -9.28 -14.43 6.58
C GLU A 156 -8.73 -15.25 7.76
N ILE A 157 -7.42 -15.22 7.97
CA ILE A 157 -6.77 -15.91 9.09
C ILE A 157 -7.12 -15.21 10.39
N LEU A 158 -7.03 -13.86 10.43
CA LEU A 158 -7.35 -13.12 11.64
C LEU A 158 -8.83 -13.26 12.02
N LEU A 159 -9.75 -13.22 11.06
CA LEU A 159 -11.19 -13.44 11.31
C LEU A 159 -11.45 -14.80 11.93
N SER A 160 -10.72 -15.86 11.52
CA SER A 160 -10.87 -17.19 12.11
C SER A 160 -10.26 -17.32 13.52
N MET A 161 -9.29 -16.45 13.87
CA MET A 161 -8.63 -16.44 15.18
C MET A 161 -9.35 -15.58 16.21
N CYS A 162 -10.13 -14.60 15.76
CA CYS A 162 -10.79 -13.64 16.63
C CYS A 162 -12.14 -14.17 17.13
N SER A 163 -12.35 -14.08 18.43
CA SER A 163 -13.65 -14.41 19.06
C SER A 163 -14.67 -13.27 18.93
N HIS A 164 -14.18 -12.05 18.76
CA HIS A 164 -14.97 -10.84 18.71
C HIS A 164 -14.61 -9.99 17.50
N THR A 165 -15.58 -9.20 17.05
CA THR A 165 -15.38 -8.13 16.08
C THR A 165 -15.73 -6.82 16.75
N ALA A 166 -14.99 -5.76 16.49
CA ALA A 166 -15.27 -4.45 17.07
C ALA A 166 -16.71 -4.01 16.76
N PRO A 167 -17.43 -3.38 17.71
CA PRO A 167 -18.89 -3.24 17.68
C PRO A 167 -19.51 -2.63 16.43
N GLN A 168 -18.76 -1.78 15.74
CA GLN A 168 -19.25 -1.08 14.54
C GLN A 168 -18.86 -1.78 13.21
N LEU A 169 -18.18 -2.92 13.30
CA LEU A 169 -17.77 -3.68 12.12
C LEU A 169 -18.78 -4.80 11.84
N SER A 170 -19.23 -4.88 10.59
CA SER A 170 -20.02 -6.01 10.10
C SER A 170 -19.14 -7.03 9.41
N VAL A 171 -19.20 -8.29 9.82
CA VAL A 171 -18.45 -9.39 9.20
C VAL A 171 -18.85 -9.55 7.72
N ASN A 172 -20.12 -9.37 7.40
CA ASN A 172 -20.59 -9.41 6.01
C ASN A 172 -19.99 -8.29 5.17
N GLU A 173 -19.92 -7.08 5.71
CA GLU A 173 -19.31 -5.93 5.03
C GLU A 173 -17.81 -6.15 4.85
N ILE A 174 -17.12 -6.72 5.85
CA ILE A 174 -15.71 -7.11 5.73
C ILE A 174 -15.51 -8.05 4.55
N HIS A 175 -16.31 -9.11 4.45
CA HIS A 175 -16.20 -10.07 3.33
C HIS A 175 -16.50 -9.42 1.97
N ASN A 176 -17.50 -8.54 1.89
CA ASN A 176 -17.85 -7.83 0.66
C ASN A 176 -16.69 -6.93 0.20
N ARG A 177 -16.10 -6.16 1.13
CA ARG A 177 -14.95 -5.29 0.83
C ARG A 177 -13.73 -6.09 0.44
N LEU A 178 -13.42 -7.17 1.15
CA LEU A 178 -12.30 -8.05 0.81
C LEU A 178 -12.47 -8.63 -0.59
N LYS A 179 -13.64 -9.14 -0.93
CA LYS A 179 -13.93 -9.66 -2.27
C LYS A 179 -13.75 -8.59 -3.36
N LYS A 180 -14.24 -7.37 -3.10
CA LYS A 180 -14.07 -6.22 -4.00
C LYS A 180 -12.59 -5.89 -4.20
N TRP A 181 -11.85 -5.69 -3.11
CA TRP A 181 -10.44 -5.27 -3.15
C TRP A 181 -9.53 -6.35 -3.74
N GLN A 182 -9.76 -7.62 -3.41
CA GLN A 182 -9.03 -8.74 -4.00
C GLN A 182 -9.34 -8.90 -5.50
N GLY A 183 -10.59 -8.66 -5.89
CA GLY A 183 -10.97 -8.60 -7.32
C GLY A 183 -10.28 -7.46 -8.08
N GLN A 184 -9.92 -6.38 -7.39
CA GLN A 184 -9.10 -5.28 -7.89
C GLN A 184 -7.60 -5.51 -7.72
N SER A 185 -7.19 -6.73 -7.34
CA SER A 185 -5.79 -7.11 -7.12
C SER A 185 -5.05 -6.27 -6.09
N MET A 186 -5.78 -5.69 -5.13
CA MET A 186 -5.19 -4.98 -3.99
C MET A 186 -4.70 -5.98 -2.94
N ARG A 187 -3.63 -5.66 -2.27
CA ARG A 187 -3.18 -6.41 -1.08
C ARG A 187 -4.06 -6.03 0.09
N THR A 188 -4.57 -7.01 0.80
CA THR A 188 -5.42 -6.78 1.97
C THR A 188 -4.72 -7.22 3.25
N LEU A 189 -4.83 -6.40 4.30
CA LEU A 189 -4.36 -6.74 5.64
C LEU A 189 -5.48 -6.52 6.64
N GLY A 190 -5.58 -7.45 7.59
CA GLY A 190 -6.45 -7.35 8.76
C GLY A 190 -5.64 -6.97 10.00
N PHE A 191 -6.35 -6.40 10.95
CA PHE A 191 -5.82 -5.99 12.26
C PHE A 191 -6.71 -6.51 13.36
N ALA A 192 -6.06 -6.96 14.44
CA ALA A 192 -6.73 -7.42 15.63
C ALA A 192 -5.90 -7.04 16.87
N TYR A 193 -6.56 -6.93 18.02
CA TYR A 193 -5.90 -6.64 19.26
C TYR A 193 -6.58 -7.32 20.45
N LYS A 194 -5.84 -7.38 21.56
CA LYS A 194 -6.37 -7.73 22.88
C LYS A 194 -5.67 -6.92 23.95
N LYS A 195 -6.41 -6.38 24.89
CA LYS A 195 -5.86 -5.87 26.14
C LYS A 195 -5.62 -7.06 27.07
N LEU A 196 -4.40 -7.24 27.51
CA LEU A 196 -3.98 -8.37 28.35
C LEU A 196 -4.07 -8.01 29.83
N SER A 197 -4.37 -9.00 30.68
CA SER A 197 -4.17 -8.88 32.12
C SER A 197 -2.67 -8.96 32.48
N GLU A 198 -2.29 -8.51 33.66
CA GLU A 198 -0.88 -8.48 34.10
C GLU A 198 -0.20 -9.86 34.05
N SER A 199 -0.93 -10.92 34.40
CA SER A 199 -0.44 -12.29 34.46
C SER A 199 -0.61 -13.05 33.14
N GLU A 200 -1.27 -12.47 32.15
CA GLU A 200 -1.58 -13.16 30.89
C GLU A 200 -0.36 -13.23 29.98
N ASN A 201 0.00 -14.44 29.55
CA ASN A 201 1.03 -14.67 28.57
C ASN A 201 0.38 -14.88 27.19
N ALA A 202 0.47 -13.87 26.33
CA ALA A 202 -0.18 -13.88 25.03
C ALA A 202 0.56 -14.68 23.95
N ILE A 203 1.84 -14.98 24.20
CA ILE A 203 2.71 -15.71 23.27
C ILE A 203 3.30 -16.92 23.98
N SER A 204 3.17 -18.09 23.38
CA SER A 204 3.81 -19.32 23.82
C SER A 204 4.68 -19.87 22.67
N GLY A 205 5.99 -19.81 22.86
CA GLY A 205 6.92 -20.10 21.78
C GLY A 205 6.72 -19.13 20.60
N ASN A 206 6.41 -19.66 19.44
CA ASN A 206 6.18 -18.86 18.23
C ASN A 206 4.70 -18.85 17.80
N LEU A 207 3.77 -18.99 18.74
CA LEU A 207 2.33 -19.01 18.52
C LEU A 207 1.62 -18.06 19.48
N ILE A 208 0.49 -17.52 19.03
CA ILE A 208 -0.42 -16.78 19.90
C ILE A 208 -1.16 -17.77 20.77
N SER A 209 -1.07 -17.60 22.09
CA SER A 209 -1.78 -18.38 23.11
C SER A 209 -2.98 -17.63 23.70
N ALA A 210 -3.08 -16.33 23.45
CA ALA A 210 -4.21 -15.54 23.90
C ALA A 210 -5.49 -15.94 23.19
N THR A 211 -6.59 -16.03 23.97
CA THR A 211 -7.97 -16.15 23.49
C THR A 211 -8.66 -14.77 23.52
N ASP A 212 -9.90 -14.68 23.05
CA ASP A 212 -10.73 -13.46 23.11
C ASP A 212 -10.09 -12.24 22.43
N ILE A 213 -9.47 -12.49 21.27
CA ILE A 213 -8.90 -11.45 20.42
C ILE A 213 -10.04 -10.75 19.67
N THR A 214 -9.95 -9.42 19.56
CA THR A 214 -10.93 -8.59 18.85
C THR A 214 -10.41 -8.17 17.50
N PHE A 215 -11.13 -8.51 16.45
CA PHE A 215 -10.87 -8.02 15.09
C PHE A 215 -11.26 -6.55 14.99
N CYS A 216 -10.34 -5.68 14.51
CA CYS A 216 -10.55 -4.24 14.56
C CYS A 216 -10.55 -3.51 13.21
N GLY A 217 -10.24 -4.19 12.12
CA GLY A 217 -10.35 -3.54 10.81
C GLY A 217 -9.50 -4.17 9.72
N ILE A 218 -9.70 -3.65 8.51
CA ILE A 218 -8.99 -4.08 7.30
C ILE A 218 -8.53 -2.88 6.49
N VAL A 219 -7.43 -3.06 5.76
CA VAL A 219 -6.93 -2.11 4.77
C VAL A 219 -6.69 -2.78 3.43
N ALA A 220 -6.84 -2.00 2.36
CA ALA A 220 -6.43 -2.34 1.01
C ALA A 220 -5.22 -1.50 0.60
N ILE A 221 -4.20 -2.13 0.06
CA ILE A 221 -2.94 -1.52 -0.32
C ILE A 221 -2.67 -1.84 -1.78
N ALA A 222 -2.38 -0.81 -2.57
CA ALA A 222 -2.06 -0.94 -3.98
C ALA A 222 -0.94 0.03 -4.38
N ASP A 223 -0.38 -0.20 -5.56
CA ASP A 223 0.53 0.72 -6.23
C ASP A 223 -0.32 1.63 -7.14
N PRO A 224 -0.49 2.92 -6.82
CA PRO A 224 -1.41 3.80 -7.53
C PRO A 224 -0.91 4.14 -8.92
N ILE A 225 -1.84 4.36 -9.84
CA ILE A 225 -1.56 4.87 -11.18
C ILE A 225 -0.99 6.29 -11.07
N ARG A 226 -0.08 6.62 -11.99
CA ARG A 226 0.43 7.98 -12.11
C ARG A 226 -0.66 8.90 -12.65
N HIS A 227 -0.74 10.12 -12.13
CA HIS A 227 -1.79 11.08 -12.49
C HIS A 227 -1.82 11.42 -13.98
N GLU A 228 -0.65 11.44 -14.62
CA GLU A 228 -0.49 11.78 -16.03
C GLU A 228 -0.89 10.65 -16.99
N VAL A 229 -0.97 9.40 -16.53
CA VAL A 229 -1.17 8.23 -17.40
C VAL A 229 -2.54 8.22 -18.08
N PRO A 230 -3.68 8.45 -17.42
CA PRO A 230 -4.97 8.43 -18.14
C PRO A 230 -5.05 9.42 -19.28
N ALA A 231 -4.50 10.64 -19.11
CA ALA A 231 -4.45 11.65 -20.17
C ALA A 231 -3.56 11.21 -21.32
N ALA A 232 -2.35 10.68 -21.02
CA ALA A 232 -1.41 10.20 -22.02
C ALA A 232 -1.99 9.04 -22.84
N ILE A 233 -2.71 8.11 -22.22
CA ILE A 233 -3.40 7.01 -22.91
C ILE A 233 -4.50 7.54 -23.84
N ALA A 234 -5.27 8.51 -23.36
CA ALA A 234 -6.30 9.15 -24.19
C ALA A 234 -5.70 9.83 -25.43
N GLU A 235 -4.57 10.54 -25.28
CA GLU A 235 -3.83 11.14 -26.40
C GLU A 235 -3.34 10.09 -27.41
N CYS A 236 -2.78 8.97 -26.94
CA CYS A 236 -2.38 7.87 -27.80
C CYS A 236 -3.55 7.32 -28.61
N ARG A 237 -4.68 7.07 -27.98
CA ARG A 237 -5.91 6.58 -28.64
C ARG A 237 -6.45 7.57 -29.67
N GLN A 238 -6.44 8.87 -29.37
CA GLN A 238 -6.83 9.92 -30.32
C GLN A 238 -5.90 9.98 -31.54
N ALA A 239 -4.62 9.69 -31.33
CA ALA A 239 -3.63 9.59 -32.43
C ALA A 239 -3.73 8.27 -33.22
N GLY A 240 -4.66 7.37 -32.91
CA GLY A 240 -4.80 6.07 -33.56
C GLY A 240 -3.73 5.05 -33.12
N VAL A 241 -3.11 5.28 -31.96
CA VAL A 241 -2.08 4.39 -31.41
C VAL A 241 -2.68 3.50 -30.33
N ASP A 242 -2.62 2.20 -30.52
CA ASP A 242 -3.04 1.20 -29.52
C ASP A 242 -2.01 1.11 -28.40
N VAL A 243 -2.48 1.05 -27.14
CA VAL A 243 -1.62 0.81 -25.98
C VAL A 243 -1.88 -0.58 -25.41
N LYS A 244 -0.82 -1.38 -25.29
CA LYS A 244 -0.85 -2.74 -24.74
C LYS A 244 -0.04 -2.79 -23.45
N ILE A 245 -0.64 -3.30 -22.39
CA ILE A 245 0.06 -3.53 -21.11
C ILE A 245 0.77 -4.87 -21.18
N VAL A 246 2.10 -4.84 -20.97
CA VAL A 246 2.94 -6.03 -20.86
C VAL A 246 3.43 -6.10 -19.41
N THR A 247 3.07 -7.15 -18.68
CA THR A 247 3.40 -7.26 -17.26
C THR A 247 3.55 -8.71 -16.85
N GLY A 248 4.40 -8.96 -15.85
CA GLY A 248 4.49 -10.26 -15.18
C GLY A 248 3.41 -10.49 -14.11
N ASP A 249 2.52 -9.52 -13.87
CA ASP A 249 1.43 -9.63 -12.91
C ASP A 249 0.31 -10.56 -13.41
N THR A 250 -0.62 -10.87 -12.50
CA THR A 250 -1.80 -11.66 -12.88
C THR A 250 -2.69 -10.91 -13.88
N PRO A 251 -3.43 -11.63 -14.75
CA PRO A 251 -4.36 -11.00 -15.68
C PRO A 251 -5.38 -10.08 -15.01
N GLY A 252 -5.83 -10.43 -13.79
CA GLY A 252 -6.75 -9.60 -13.00
C GLY A 252 -6.19 -8.22 -12.69
N THR A 253 -4.91 -8.14 -12.29
CA THR A 253 -4.22 -6.88 -12.03
C THR A 253 -4.11 -6.02 -13.30
N ALA A 254 -3.74 -6.64 -14.42
CA ALA A 254 -3.60 -5.94 -15.69
C ALA A 254 -4.94 -5.37 -16.18
N ILE A 255 -6.03 -6.17 -16.07
CA ILE A 255 -7.39 -5.76 -16.43
C ILE A 255 -7.85 -4.59 -15.56
N GLU A 256 -7.60 -4.65 -14.24
CA GLU A 256 -8.01 -3.57 -13.34
C GLU A 256 -7.27 -2.26 -13.65
N ILE A 257 -5.96 -2.31 -13.89
CA ILE A 257 -5.20 -1.14 -14.34
C ILE A 257 -5.73 -0.60 -15.67
N ALA A 258 -6.01 -1.48 -16.65
CA ALA A 258 -6.55 -1.08 -17.94
C ALA A 258 -7.95 -0.42 -17.85
N ARG A 259 -8.73 -0.73 -16.81
CA ARG A 259 -10.03 -0.07 -16.56
C ARG A 259 -9.89 1.33 -15.97
N GLN A 260 -8.78 1.59 -15.29
CA GLN A 260 -8.53 2.87 -14.61
C GLN A 260 -7.84 3.90 -15.52
N ILE A 261 -7.33 3.48 -16.69
CA ILE A 261 -6.65 4.30 -17.68
C ILE A 261 -7.45 4.31 -19.01
#